data_7b73b96d3c15ff5e7d60b6492c88dcfb
#
_entry.id   7b73b96d3c15ff5e7d60b6492c88dcfb
#
_cell.length_a   1.000
_cell.length_b   1.000
_cell.length_c   1.000
_cell.angle_alpha   90.00
_cell.angle_beta   90.00
_cell.angle_gamma   90.00
#
_symmetry.space_group_name_H-M   'P 1'
#
loop_
_entity.id
_entity.type
_entity.pdbx_description
1 polymer ?
#
loop_
_entity_poly.entity_id
_entity_poly.type
_entity_poly.pdbx_seq_one_letter_code
_entity_poly.pdbx_strand_id
1 'polypeptide(L)'
;MLAGNVAVNLAYAGILGKVNQWLYRHRIVDFKSKRWSMAAAMIGWDLAYYWSHRWQHERRIFWANHVTHHSSEHYNLSTALRQPWSGYLLAWVYFPMPLLGIPPHQTAKAGQLNLLYQYWIHTEVIDRLSPTAERVLNTPSHHRVHHGANPQYLDKNYAGILITWDKLFGTFEPEVRRVKYGLTKNIKTFNPLRIGYHELADIVRDVRRARTWKDRWGYVWNHPGWRPEGEAGPDPEPAAVVASPAA
;
A
#
# COMPACT_ATOMS: atom_id res chain seq x y z
N MET A 1 -4.29 17.48 -3.29
CA MET A 1 -3.78 16.35 -2.48
C MET A 1 -2.26 16.41 -2.33
N LEU A 2 -1.47 16.57 -3.41
CA LEU A 2 0.00 16.55 -3.35
C LEU A 2 0.60 17.58 -2.37
N ALA A 3 0.17 18.85 -2.43
CA ALA A 3 0.68 19.91 -1.54
C ALA A 3 0.39 19.63 -0.05
N GLY A 4 -0.81 19.14 0.28
CA GLY A 4 -1.15 18.75 1.65
C GLY A 4 -0.30 17.56 2.14
N ASN A 5 -0.07 16.58 1.28
CA ASN A 5 0.81 15.46 1.57
C ASN A 5 2.25 15.94 1.85
N VAL A 6 2.81 16.82 1.01
CA VAL A 6 4.15 17.39 1.22
C VAL A 6 4.26 18.14 2.54
N ALA A 7 3.29 18.98 2.90
CA ALA A 7 3.32 19.74 4.14
C ALA A 7 3.27 18.81 5.38
N VAL A 8 2.41 17.81 5.37
CA VAL A 8 2.33 16.79 6.43
C VAL A 8 3.63 15.99 6.51
N ASN A 9 4.19 15.59 5.36
CA ASN A 9 5.46 14.89 5.27
C ASN A 9 6.61 15.68 5.91
N LEU A 10 6.72 16.97 5.63
CA LEU A 10 7.75 17.84 6.20
C LEU A 10 7.60 17.97 7.72
N ALA A 11 6.37 18.12 8.23
CA ALA A 11 6.11 18.21 9.66
C ALA A 11 6.52 16.93 10.41
N TYR A 12 6.21 15.76 9.86
CA TYR A 12 6.57 14.48 10.47
C TYR A 12 8.04 14.09 10.26
N ALA A 13 8.68 14.52 9.17
CA ALA A 13 10.06 14.16 8.86
C ALA A 13 11.02 14.53 9.99
N GLY A 14 10.83 15.68 10.64
CA GLY A 14 11.63 16.11 11.77
C GLY A 14 11.49 15.20 13.00
N ILE A 15 10.28 14.76 13.32
CA ILE A 15 10.00 13.87 14.46
C ILE A 15 10.54 12.48 14.15
N LEU A 16 10.21 11.91 12.99
CA LEU A 16 10.67 10.59 12.59
C LEU A 16 12.21 10.55 12.43
N GLY A 17 12.81 11.63 11.97
CA GLY A 17 14.26 11.75 11.89
C GLY A 17 14.93 11.66 13.26
N LYS A 18 14.38 12.34 14.29
CA LYS A 18 14.88 12.25 15.68
C LYS A 18 14.70 10.84 16.25
N VAL A 19 13.55 10.21 16.02
CA VAL A 19 13.30 8.82 16.46
C VAL A 19 14.28 7.85 15.79
N ASN A 20 14.45 7.93 14.48
CA ASN A 20 15.40 7.08 13.76
C ASN A 20 16.86 7.28 14.21
N GLN A 21 17.26 8.53 14.50
CA GLN A 21 18.58 8.80 15.05
C GLN A 21 18.74 8.25 16.46
N TRP A 22 17.72 8.35 17.29
CA TRP A 22 17.74 7.77 18.64
C TRP A 22 17.87 6.25 18.57
N LEU A 23 17.07 5.56 17.75
CA LEU A 23 17.15 4.11 17.51
C LEU A 23 18.53 3.72 17.00
N TYR A 24 19.11 4.47 16.06
CA TYR A 24 20.44 4.20 15.53
C TYR A 24 21.56 4.35 16.58
N ARG A 25 21.41 5.25 17.55
CA ARG A 25 22.36 5.33 18.69
C ARG A 25 22.33 4.07 19.56
N HIS A 26 21.20 3.36 19.60
CA HIS A 26 21.00 2.12 20.36
C HIS A 26 21.08 0.87 19.46
N ARG A 27 21.72 0.99 18.31
CA ARG A 27 21.84 -0.12 17.35
C ARG A 27 22.58 -1.31 17.93
N ILE A 28 22.14 -2.51 17.52
CA ILE A 28 22.70 -3.79 17.96
C ILE A 28 23.76 -4.35 17.00
N VAL A 29 23.85 -3.79 15.77
CA VAL A 29 24.83 -4.18 14.76
C VAL A 29 25.60 -2.95 14.27
N ASP A 30 26.90 -3.09 14.07
CA ASP A 30 27.74 -2.08 13.43
C ASP A 30 28.22 -2.55 12.06
N PHE A 31 27.65 -1.96 11.01
CA PHE A 31 28.12 -2.21 9.66
C PHE A 31 29.46 -1.52 9.39
N LYS A 32 30.51 -2.30 9.19
CA LYS A 32 31.83 -1.78 8.81
C LYS A 32 31.88 -1.25 7.38
N SER A 33 31.03 -1.74 6.51
CA SER A 33 30.99 -1.38 5.09
C SER A 33 29.71 -0.62 4.72
N LYS A 34 29.86 0.59 4.16
CA LYS A 34 28.73 1.39 3.63
C LYS A 34 27.98 0.70 2.51
N ARG A 35 28.64 -0.16 1.72
CA ARG A 35 28.01 -0.92 0.63
C ARG A 35 27.08 -2.00 1.19
N TRP A 36 27.56 -2.76 2.18
CA TRP A 36 26.76 -3.80 2.82
C TRP A 36 25.59 -3.23 3.63
N SER A 37 25.79 -2.11 4.33
CA SER A 37 24.67 -1.46 5.02
C SER A 37 23.63 -0.89 4.04
N MET A 38 24.04 -0.41 2.85
CA MET A 38 23.08 0.02 1.82
C MET A 38 22.33 -1.15 1.18
N ALA A 39 23.01 -2.27 0.92
CA ALA A 39 22.34 -3.48 0.43
C ALA A 39 21.32 -3.99 1.47
N ALA A 40 21.68 -4.03 2.74
CA ALA A 40 20.76 -4.36 3.83
C ALA A 40 19.61 -3.35 3.94
N ALA A 41 19.88 -2.05 3.69
CA ALA A 41 18.84 -1.02 3.65
C ALA A 41 17.83 -1.28 2.54
N MET A 42 18.27 -1.61 1.33
CA MET A 42 17.38 -1.88 0.19
C MET A 42 16.49 -3.10 0.45
N ILE A 43 17.09 -4.21 0.88
CA ILE A 43 16.36 -5.46 1.15
C ILE A 43 15.42 -5.28 2.36
N GLY A 44 15.91 -4.71 3.45
CA GLY A 44 15.15 -4.51 4.68
C GLY A 44 13.99 -3.53 4.48
N TRP A 45 14.21 -2.45 3.72
CA TRP A 45 13.16 -1.50 3.41
C TRP A 45 12.06 -2.13 2.54
N ASP A 46 12.44 -2.90 1.52
CA ASP A 46 11.51 -3.56 0.61
C ASP A 46 10.66 -4.63 1.34
N LEU A 47 11.27 -5.40 2.25
CA LEU A 47 10.56 -6.33 3.11
C LEU A 47 9.59 -5.60 4.08
N ALA A 48 10.07 -4.52 4.71
CA ALA A 48 9.23 -3.71 5.60
C ALA A 48 8.07 -3.07 4.83
N TYR A 49 8.32 -2.61 3.59
CA TYR A 49 7.29 -2.10 2.71
C TYR A 49 6.23 -3.17 2.39
N TYR A 50 6.63 -4.39 2.03
CA TYR A 50 5.71 -5.49 1.78
C TYR A 50 4.74 -5.69 2.96
N TRP A 51 5.24 -5.78 4.20
CA TRP A 51 4.39 -5.94 5.38
C TRP A 51 3.52 -4.72 5.67
N SER A 52 4.10 -3.52 5.56
CA SER A 52 3.35 -2.27 5.69
C SER A 52 2.20 -2.19 4.68
N HIS A 53 2.47 -2.52 3.43
CA HIS A 53 1.51 -2.48 2.33
C HIS A 53 0.42 -3.55 2.49
N ARG A 54 0.81 -4.77 2.84
CA ARG A 54 -0.11 -5.85 3.16
C ARG A 54 -1.07 -5.49 4.29
N TRP A 55 -0.58 -4.91 5.37
CA TRP A 55 -1.45 -4.47 6.47
C TRP A 55 -2.37 -3.32 6.07
N GLN A 56 -1.96 -2.47 5.15
CA GLN A 56 -2.83 -1.42 4.59
C GLN A 56 -4.02 -2.01 3.83
N HIS A 57 -3.92 -3.22 3.33
CA HIS A 57 -5.04 -3.93 2.69
C HIS A 57 -5.83 -4.81 3.68
N GLU A 58 -5.16 -5.48 4.59
CA GLU A 58 -5.78 -6.46 5.48
C GLU A 58 -6.41 -5.85 6.75
N ARG A 59 -6.12 -4.58 7.08
CA ARG A 59 -6.61 -3.89 8.28
C ARG A 59 -7.32 -2.60 7.92
N ARG A 60 -8.61 -2.51 8.26
CA ARG A 60 -9.47 -1.41 7.81
C ARG A 60 -8.96 -0.01 8.19
N ILE A 61 -8.41 0.15 9.39
CA ILE A 61 -7.82 1.44 9.82
C ILE A 61 -6.64 1.86 8.94
N PHE A 62 -5.83 0.91 8.48
CA PHE A 62 -4.71 1.18 7.58
C PHE A 62 -5.17 1.28 6.13
N TRP A 63 -6.20 0.52 5.74
CA TRP A 63 -6.86 0.68 4.45
C TRP A 63 -7.44 2.08 4.27
N ALA A 64 -8.05 2.67 5.30
CA ALA A 64 -8.55 4.04 5.27
C ALA A 64 -7.47 5.07 4.89
N ASN A 65 -6.20 4.75 5.15
CA ASN A 65 -5.06 5.53 4.68
C ASN A 65 -4.68 5.21 3.22
N HIS A 66 -4.86 3.99 2.75
CA HIS A 66 -4.38 3.52 1.44
C HIS A 66 -5.46 3.57 0.33
N VAL A 67 -6.73 3.49 0.70
CA VAL A 67 -7.87 3.50 -0.22
C VAL A 67 -7.87 4.66 -1.21
N THR A 68 -7.32 5.82 -0.81
CA THR A 68 -7.14 6.99 -1.67
C THR A 68 -6.33 6.64 -2.92
N HIS A 69 -5.27 5.85 -2.76
CA HIS A 69 -4.40 5.40 -3.84
C HIS A 69 -5.14 4.48 -4.81
N HIS A 70 -5.92 3.53 -4.31
CA HIS A 70 -6.72 2.59 -5.10
C HIS A 70 -8.01 3.17 -5.69
N SER A 71 -8.46 4.34 -5.25
CA SER A 71 -9.75 4.90 -5.65
C SER A 71 -9.79 5.49 -7.07
N SER A 72 -8.71 5.40 -7.84
CA SER A 72 -8.68 5.85 -9.24
C SER A 72 -9.27 4.79 -10.17
N GLU A 73 -10.29 5.15 -10.93
CA GLU A 73 -10.88 4.31 -11.97
C GLU A 73 -10.06 4.33 -13.28
N HIS A 74 -9.05 5.21 -13.34
CA HIS A 74 -8.05 5.28 -14.41
C HIS A 74 -6.68 4.97 -13.84
N TYR A 75 -5.93 4.12 -14.54
CA TYR A 75 -4.61 3.67 -14.09
C TYR A 75 -3.51 4.23 -14.99
N ASN A 76 -2.62 5.01 -14.40
CA ASN A 76 -1.48 5.61 -15.08
C ASN A 76 -0.48 6.19 -14.05
N LEU A 77 0.60 6.81 -14.50
CA LEU A 77 1.64 7.38 -13.62
C LEU A 77 1.10 8.39 -12.57
N SER A 78 -0.03 9.06 -12.84
CA SER A 78 -0.62 9.95 -11.85
C SER A 78 -1.27 9.22 -10.68
N THR A 79 -1.62 7.94 -10.86
CA THR A 79 -2.11 7.07 -9.78
C THR A 79 -1.07 6.92 -8.68
N ALA A 80 0.22 6.80 -9.04
CA ALA A 80 1.32 6.74 -8.09
C ALA A 80 1.41 7.97 -7.18
N LEU A 81 0.99 9.15 -7.69
CA LEU A 81 1.00 10.42 -6.94
C LEU A 81 -0.26 10.64 -6.09
N ARG A 82 -1.25 9.76 -6.22
CA ARG A 82 -2.50 9.82 -5.47
C ARG A 82 -2.32 9.20 -4.08
N GLN A 83 -1.65 9.94 -3.20
CA GLN A 83 -1.27 9.49 -1.87
C GLN A 83 -2.14 10.14 -0.78
N PRO A 84 -2.42 9.44 0.33
CA PRO A 84 -3.13 9.97 1.48
C PRO A 84 -2.31 11.03 2.22
N TRP A 85 -2.97 11.84 3.05
CA TRP A 85 -2.30 12.82 3.91
C TRP A 85 -1.81 12.24 5.25
N SER A 86 -2.23 11.04 5.59
CA SER A 86 -2.00 10.35 6.86
C SER A 86 -1.00 9.17 6.77
N GLY A 87 -0.08 9.17 5.78
CA GLY A 87 0.83 8.06 5.44
C GLY A 87 1.79 7.58 6.54
N TYR A 88 1.79 8.20 7.73
CA TYR A 88 2.75 7.91 8.80
C TYR A 88 2.28 6.89 9.83
N LEU A 89 1.04 6.42 9.75
CA LEU A 89 0.50 5.44 10.70
C LEU A 89 1.33 4.15 10.79
N LEU A 90 2.04 3.81 9.72
CA LEU A 90 2.90 2.62 9.64
C LEU A 90 4.41 2.94 9.61
N ALA A 91 4.82 4.17 9.94
CA ALA A 91 6.25 4.54 9.96
C ALA A 91 7.08 3.68 10.94
N TRP A 92 6.47 3.18 12.00
CA TRP A 92 7.10 2.30 12.98
C TRP A 92 7.55 0.96 12.39
N VAL A 93 6.99 0.50 11.29
CA VAL A 93 7.39 -0.74 10.59
C VAL A 93 8.85 -0.67 10.13
N TYR A 94 9.36 0.52 9.88
CA TYR A 94 10.74 0.77 9.45
C TYR A 94 11.72 0.99 10.61
N PHE A 95 11.26 1.11 11.86
CA PHE A 95 12.12 1.33 13.03
C PHE A 95 13.11 0.19 13.33
N PRO A 96 12.86 -1.07 12.99
CA PRO A 96 13.90 -2.09 13.11
C PRO A 96 15.16 -1.80 12.30
N MET A 97 15.08 -1.07 11.19
CA MET A 97 16.23 -0.81 10.32
C MET A 97 17.35 -0.03 11.04
N PRO A 98 17.12 1.17 11.61
CA PRO A 98 18.16 1.87 12.36
C PRO A 98 18.60 1.11 13.61
N LEU A 99 17.69 0.37 14.27
CA LEU A 99 18.05 -0.46 15.42
C LEU A 99 18.96 -1.62 15.02
N LEU A 100 18.80 -2.19 13.82
CA LEU A 100 19.70 -3.20 13.24
C LEU A 100 20.98 -2.60 12.65
N GLY A 101 21.24 -1.31 12.84
CA GLY A 101 22.50 -0.67 12.47
C GLY A 101 22.51 -0.05 11.07
N ILE A 102 21.39 0.03 10.41
CA ILE A 102 21.29 0.74 9.12
C ILE A 102 21.19 2.24 9.39
N PRO A 103 22.14 3.06 8.87
CA PRO A 103 22.13 4.50 9.10
C PRO A 103 20.82 5.15 8.60
N PRO A 104 20.22 6.11 9.35
CA PRO A 104 18.95 6.74 8.99
C PRO A 104 18.91 7.34 7.58
N HIS A 105 20.03 7.92 7.11
CA HIS A 105 20.12 8.45 5.75
C HIS A 105 20.08 7.35 4.67
N GLN A 106 20.57 6.14 4.95
CA GLN A 106 20.47 5.01 4.04
C GLN A 106 19.06 4.40 4.06
N THR A 107 18.42 4.33 5.23
CA THR A 107 17.00 3.97 5.33
C THR A 107 16.13 4.90 4.50
N ALA A 108 16.33 6.22 4.63
CA ALA A 108 15.60 7.20 3.82
C ALA A 108 15.90 7.07 2.33
N LYS A 109 17.16 6.86 1.94
CA LYS A 109 17.55 6.66 0.54
C LYS A 109 16.95 5.38 -0.05
N ALA A 110 16.94 4.28 0.70
CA ALA A 110 16.31 3.03 0.27
C ALA A 110 14.80 3.25 0.02
N GLY A 111 14.11 3.99 0.90
CA GLY A 111 12.72 4.36 0.70
C GLY A 111 12.48 5.19 -0.56
N GLN A 112 13.30 6.20 -0.78
CA GLN A 112 13.21 7.03 -2.00
C GLN A 112 13.41 6.20 -3.27
N LEU A 113 14.40 5.31 -3.30
CA LEU A 113 14.66 4.44 -4.46
C LEU A 113 13.53 3.44 -4.67
N ASN A 114 12.97 2.89 -3.61
CA ASN A 114 11.83 1.97 -3.69
C ASN A 114 10.58 2.67 -4.24
N LEU A 115 10.23 3.85 -3.73
CA LEU A 115 9.09 4.63 -4.21
C LEU A 115 9.30 5.13 -5.65
N LEU A 116 10.53 5.49 -6.02
CA LEU A 116 10.87 5.86 -7.40
C LEU A 116 10.70 4.66 -8.34
N TYR A 117 11.11 3.47 -7.91
CA TYR A 117 10.86 2.24 -8.64
C TYR A 117 9.37 2.03 -8.84
N GLN A 118 8.58 2.14 -7.80
CA GLN A 118 7.13 1.93 -7.88
C GLN A 118 6.41 2.96 -8.76
N TYR A 119 6.95 4.16 -8.91
CA TYR A 119 6.34 5.20 -9.74
C TYR A 119 6.14 4.74 -11.18
N TRP A 120 7.17 4.20 -11.83
CA TRP A 120 7.11 3.84 -13.24
C TRP A 120 6.31 2.56 -13.54
N ILE A 121 6.10 1.68 -12.56
CA ILE A 121 5.29 0.47 -12.76
C ILE A 121 3.77 0.76 -12.80
N HIS A 122 3.34 1.98 -12.46
CA HIS A 122 1.95 2.41 -12.60
C HIS A 122 1.60 2.74 -14.05
N THR A 123 1.59 1.75 -14.93
CA THR A 123 1.34 1.96 -16.35
C THR A 123 0.67 0.77 -17.02
N GLU A 124 -0.19 1.07 -18.00
CA GLU A 124 -0.73 0.08 -18.96
C GLU A 124 0.06 0.02 -20.27
N VAL A 125 1.01 0.95 -20.49
CA VAL A 125 1.80 1.02 -21.74
C VAL A 125 2.76 -0.16 -21.88
N ILE A 126 3.25 -0.67 -20.75
CA ILE A 126 4.15 -1.84 -20.72
C ILE A 126 3.30 -3.06 -20.34
N ASP A 127 3.13 -3.97 -21.30
CA ASP A 127 2.35 -5.19 -21.06
C ASP A 127 3.10 -6.09 -20.05
N ARG A 128 4.21 -6.67 -20.44
CA ARG A 128 5.06 -7.52 -19.58
C ARG A 128 6.54 -7.27 -19.85
N LEU A 129 7.33 -7.51 -18.83
CA LEU A 129 8.78 -7.53 -18.98
C LEU A 129 9.28 -8.93 -19.37
N SER A 130 10.61 -9.11 -19.42
CA SER A 130 11.21 -10.41 -19.66
C SER A 130 10.81 -11.42 -18.58
N PRO A 131 10.75 -12.75 -18.91
CA PRO A 131 10.40 -13.78 -17.93
C PRO A 131 11.28 -13.78 -16.67
N THR A 132 12.53 -13.37 -16.78
CA THR A 132 13.45 -13.24 -15.64
C THR A 132 13.04 -12.07 -14.74
N ALA A 133 12.69 -10.91 -15.32
CA ALA A 133 12.21 -9.77 -14.58
C ALA A 133 10.88 -10.07 -13.85
N GLU A 134 9.92 -10.67 -14.56
CA GLU A 134 8.62 -11.11 -14.01
C GLU A 134 8.78 -12.14 -12.86
N ARG A 135 9.88 -12.89 -12.87
CA ARG A 135 10.14 -13.86 -11.79
C ARG A 135 10.60 -13.23 -10.50
N VAL A 136 11.33 -12.12 -10.56
CA VAL A 136 12.06 -11.53 -9.43
C VAL A 136 11.50 -10.17 -9.02
N LEU A 137 11.14 -9.33 -9.99
CA LEU A 137 10.75 -7.94 -9.77
C LEU A 137 9.23 -7.77 -9.76
N ASN A 138 8.76 -6.80 -9.00
CA ASN A 138 7.41 -6.28 -9.15
C ASN A 138 7.35 -5.43 -10.43
N THR A 139 6.63 -5.93 -11.42
CA THR A 139 6.57 -5.34 -12.76
C THR A 139 5.23 -4.61 -12.99
N PRO A 140 5.06 -3.87 -14.10
CA PRO A 140 3.76 -3.27 -14.41
C PRO A 140 2.61 -4.28 -14.41
N SER A 141 2.80 -5.51 -14.91
CA SER A 141 1.76 -6.54 -14.90
C SER A 141 1.35 -6.96 -13.49
N HIS A 142 2.32 -7.12 -12.59
CA HIS A 142 2.05 -7.46 -11.19
C HIS A 142 1.35 -6.31 -10.45
N HIS A 143 1.76 -5.08 -10.72
CA HIS A 143 1.21 -3.91 -10.04
C HIS A 143 -0.17 -3.53 -10.56
N ARG A 144 -0.48 -3.82 -11.83
CA ARG A 144 -1.87 -3.76 -12.33
C ARG A 144 -2.79 -4.71 -11.58
N VAL A 145 -2.37 -5.97 -11.35
CA VAL A 145 -3.12 -6.92 -10.52
C VAL A 145 -3.36 -6.36 -9.12
N HIS A 146 -2.34 -5.77 -8.49
CA HIS A 146 -2.45 -5.15 -7.18
C HIS A 146 -3.54 -4.06 -7.15
N HIS A 147 -3.65 -3.24 -8.19
CA HIS A 147 -4.69 -2.22 -8.32
C HIS A 147 -6.03 -2.75 -8.83
N GLY A 148 -6.15 -4.06 -9.05
CA GLY A 148 -7.33 -4.68 -9.63
C GLY A 148 -8.49 -4.82 -8.65
N ALA A 149 -9.67 -4.32 -9.01
CA ALA A 149 -10.94 -4.56 -8.32
C ALA A 149 -11.61 -5.88 -8.73
N ASN A 150 -10.98 -6.69 -9.59
CA ASN A 150 -11.44 -8.02 -9.95
C ASN A 150 -11.39 -8.94 -8.71
N PRO A 151 -12.39 -9.80 -8.44
CA PRO A 151 -12.41 -10.65 -7.24
C PRO A 151 -11.15 -11.49 -7.03
N GLN A 152 -10.54 -12.02 -8.11
CA GLN A 152 -9.32 -12.83 -8.04
C GLN A 152 -8.05 -12.01 -7.76
N TYR A 153 -8.09 -10.67 -7.93
CA TYR A 153 -6.95 -9.77 -7.76
C TYR A 153 -6.96 -9.01 -6.43
N LEU A 154 -8.09 -9.11 -5.69
CA LEU A 154 -8.17 -8.47 -4.37
C LEU A 154 -7.11 -9.05 -3.42
N ASP A 155 -6.44 -8.16 -2.72
CA ASP A 155 -5.45 -8.50 -1.70
C ASP A 155 -4.27 -9.34 -2.24
N LYS A 156 -3.75 -8.97 -3.42
CA LYS A 156 -2.62 -9.60 -4.09
C LYS A 156 -1.50 -8.60 -4.40
N ASN A 157 -0.28 -9.12 -4.55
CA ASN A 157 0.91 -8.45 -5.08
C ASN A 157 1.31 -7.16 -4.31
N TYR A 158 1.62 -7.28 -3.03
CA TYR A 158 1.95 -6.14 -2.15
C TYR A 158 3.40 -5.62 -2.26
N ALA A 159 4.27 -6.31 -3.01
CA ALA A 159 5.70 -5.99 -3.07
C ALA A 159 5.98 -4.57 -3.60
N GLY A 160 7.05 -3.97 -3.10
CA GLY A 160 7.62 -2.75 -3.66
C GLY A 160 8.45 -3.02 -4.91
N ILE A 161 9.66 -3.59 -4.75
CA ILE A 161 10.58 -3.92 -5.83
C ILE A 161 10.59 -5.42 -6.13
N LEU A 162 10.68 -6.27 -5.10
CA LEU A 162 10.89 -7.70 -5.24
C LEU A 162 9.59 -8.47 -5.06
N ILE A 163 9.01 -8.95 -6.17
CA ILE A 163 7.80 -9.79 -6.16
C ILE A 163 8.03 -11.14 -5.42
N THR A 164 9.26 -11.43 -5.12
CA THR A 164 9.65 -12.61 -4.34
C THR A 164 9.00 -12.65 -2.97
N TRP A 165 8.69 -11.50 -2.36
CA TRP A 165 7.98 -11.44 -1.09
C TRP A 165 6.56 -11.99 -1.22
N ASP A 166 5.83 -11.60 -2.26
CA ASP A 166 4.49 -12.13 -2.51
C ASP A 166 4.50 -13.64 -2.75
N LYS A 167 5.49 -14.12 -3.49
CA LYS A 167 5.67 -15.57 -3.72
C LYS A 167 6.01 -16.32 -2.43
N LEU A 168 6.86 -15.73 -1.59
CA LEU A 168 7.27 -16.34 -0.31
C LEU A 168 6.11 -16.39 0.69
N PHE A 169 5.28 -15.35 0.74
CA PHE A 169 4.19 -15.22 1.70
C PHE A 169 2.80 -15.57 1.15
N GLY A 170 2.74 -16.13 -0.09
CA GLY A 170 1.51 -16.68 -0.68
C GLY A 170 0.49 -15.65 -1.16
N THR A 171 0.93 -14.42 -1.45
CA THR A 171 0.06 -13.33 -1.93
C THR A 171 0.26 -13.01 -3.42
N PHE A 172 1.08 -13.80 -4.12
CA PHE A 172 1.32 -13.61 -5.55
C PHE A 172 0.14 -14.08 -6.41
N GLU A 173 -0.26 -13.24 -7.37
CA GLU A 173 -1.23 -13.56 -8.42
C GLU A 173 -0.75 -13.00 -9.76
N PRO A 174 -0.67 -13.80 -10.84
CA PRO A 174 -0.32 -13.31 -12.17
C PRO A 174 -1.50 -12.58 -12.82
N GLU A 175 -1.21 -11.64 -13.71
CA GLU A 175 -2.21 -11.01 -14.55
C GLU A 175 -2.67 -11.99 -15.65
N VAL A 176 -3.87 -12.54 -15.53
CA VAL A 176 -4.46 -13.49 -16.47
C VAL A 176 -5.71 -12.96 -17.16
N ARG A 177 -6.30 -11.87 -16.65
CA ARG A 177 -7.46 -11.20 -17.21
C ARG A 177 -7.26 -9.69 -17.18
N ARG A 178 -7.95 -8.98 -18.06
CA ARG A 178 -7.94 -7.51 -18.04
C ARG A 178 -8.33 -6.99 -16.66
N VAL A 179 -7.52 -6.08 -16.14
CA VAL A 179 -7.74 -5.49 -14.83
C VAL A 179 -8.85 -4.44 -14.90
N LYS A 180 -9.73 -4.46 -13.91
CA LYS A 180 -10.69 -3.39 -13.63
C LYS A 180 -10.14 -2.56 -12.49
N TYR A 181 -10.01 -1.25 -12.69
CA TYR A 181 -9.46 -0.34 -11.68
C TYR A 181 -10.55 0.35 -10.87
N GLY A 182 -10.16 0.93 -9.75
CA GLY A 182 -11.04 1.56 -8.79
C GLY A 182 -11.30 0.66 -7.58
N LEU A 183 -12.34 0.99 -6.83
CA LEU A 183 -12.76 0.23 -5.65
C LEU A 183 -13.86 -0.77 -6.03
N THR A 184 -14.06 -1.78 -5.20
CA THR A 184 -15.21 -2.69 -5.32
C THR A 184 -16.55 -1.93 -5.29
N LYS A 185 -16.56 -0.77 -4.59
CA LYS A 185 -17.64 0.22 -4.64
C LYS A 185 -17.02 1.61 -4.81
N ASN A 186 -17.14 2.16 -6.01
CA ASN A 186 -16.54 3.46 -6.34
C ASN A 186 -17.23 4.63 -5.63
N ILE A 187 -16.42 5.60 -5.20
CA ILE A 187 -16.89 6.78 -4.45
C ILE A 187 -17.55 7.87 -5.31
N LYS A 188 -17.40 7.78 -6.64
CA LYS A 188 -18.05 8.67 -7.66
C LYS A 188 -17.94 10.16 -7.31
N THR A 189 -16.73 10.65 -6.97
CA THR A 189 -16.50 12.05 -6.60
C THR A 189 -15.10 12.52 -6.99
N PHE A 190 -14.98 13.81 -7.29
CA PHE A 190 -13.69 14.49 -7.46
C PHE A 190 -13.32 15.39 -6.28
N ASN A 191 -14.13 15.41 -5.21
CA ASN A 191 -13.81 16.18 -4.00
C ASN A 191 -12.62 15.53 -3.26
N PRO A 192 -11.46 16.22 -3.14
CA PRO A 192 -10.25 15.64 -2.56
C PRO A 192 -10.39 15.27 -1.08
N LEU A 193 -11.19 16.02 -0.30
CA LEU A 193 -11.46 15.70 1.10
C LEU A 193 -12.28 14.42 1.21
N ARG A 194 -13.32 14.28 0.38
CA ARG A 194 -14.12 13.07 0.36
C ARG A 194 -13.29 11.86 -0.09
N ILE A 195 -12.45 12.01 -1.12
CA ILE A 195 -11.53 10.96 -1.57
C ILE A 195 -10.58 10.55 -0.44
N GLY A 196 -10.02 11.52 0.30
CA GLY A 196 -9.02 11.26 1.34
C GLY A 196 -9.58 10.68 2.64
N TYR A 197 -10.86 10.92 2.96
CA TYR A 197 -11.39 10.64 4.30
C TYR A 197 -12.69 9.85 4.35
N HIS A 198 -13.24 9.41 3.20
CA HIS A 198 -14.52 8.69 3.18
C HIS A 198 -14.50 7.43 4.03
N GLU A 199 -13.45 6.63 3.94
CA GLU A 199 -13.32 5.37 4.69
C GLU A 199 -13.18 5.61 6.20
N LEU A 200 -12.45 6.65 6.63
CA LEU A 200 -12.42 7.05 8.04
C LEU A 200 -13.80 7.48 8.54
N ALA A 201 -14.55 8.22 7.72
CA ALA A 201 -15.92 8.59 8.05
C ALA A 201 -16.84 7.37 8.16
N ASP A 202 -16.63 6.38 7.29
CA ASP A 202 -17.36 5.12 7.32
C ASP A 202 -17.01 4.29 8.57
N ILE A 203 -15.72 4.18 8.94
CA ILE A 203 -15.30 3.57 10.20
C ILE A 203 -16.01 4.22 11.40
N VAL A 204 -15.97 5.56 11.49
CA VAL A 204 -16.61 6.28 12.60
C VAL A 204 -18.12 6.02 12.64
N ARG A 205 -18.79 5.98 11.48
CA ARG A 205 -20.22 5.69 11.38
C ARG A 205 -20.53 4.28 11.86
N ASP A 206 -19.76 3.28 11.40
CA ASP A 206 -19.96 1.87 11.73
C ASP A 206 -19.70 1.62 13.22
N VAL A 207 -18.61 2.18 13.78
CA VAL A 207 -18.31 2.11 15.22
C VAL A 207 -19.43 2.73 16.08
N ARG A 208 -20.03 3.85 15.64
CA ARG A 208 -21.15 4.47 16.37
C ARG A 208 -22.42 3.64 16.34
N ARG A 209 -22.65 2.87 15.26
CA ARG A 209 -23.82 1.99 15.08
C ARG A 209 -23.64 0.62 15.71
N ALA A 210 -22.41 0.20 15.93
CA ALA A 210 -22.08 -1.10 16.48
C ALA A 210 -22.67 -1.30 17.89
N ARG A 211 -23.29 -2.46 18.11
CA ARG A 211 -23.99 -2.80 19.34
C ARG A 211 -23.06 -3.26 20.46
N THR A 212 -21.94 -3.91 20.10
CA THR A 212 -20.99 -4.47 21.06
C THR A 212 -19.59 -3.84 20.90
N TRP A 213 -18.76 -3.91 21.94
CA TRP A 213 -17.37 -3.52 21.87
C TRP A 213 -16.56 -4.39 20.90
N LYS A 214 -16.88 -5.68 20.78
CA LYS A 214 -16.28 -6.60 19.81
C LYS A 214 -16.52 -6.09 18.39
N ASP A 215 -17.75 -5.68 18.07
CA ASP A 215 -18.10 -5.18 16.74
C ASP A 215 -17.43 -3.83 16.46
N ARG A 216 -17.38 -2.94 17.45
CA ARG A 216 -16.65 -1.65 17.33
C ARG A 216 -15.19 -1.88 16.98
N TRP A 217 -14.53 -2.78 17.69
CA TRP A 217 -13.15 -3.16 17.40
C TRP A 217 -13.03 -3.84 16.04
N GLY A 218 -13.96 -4.73 15.68
CA GLY A 218 -14.03 -5.39 14.38
C GLY A 218 -14.09 -4.41 13.21
N TYR A 219 -14.93 -3.37 13.30
CA TYR A 219 -15.01 -2.31 12.29
C TYR A 219 -13.74 -1.47 12.12
N VAL A 220 -12.89 -1.39 13.11
CA VAL A 220 -11.61 -0.66 13.04
C VAL A 220 -10.50 -1.56 12.51
N TRP A 221 -10.43 -2.81 13.00
CA TRP A 221 -9.24 -3.64 12.86
C TRP A 221 -9.34 -4.77 11.85
N ASN A 222 -10.52 -5.37 11.66
CA ASN A 222 -10.67 -6.48 10.74
C ASN A 222 -10.52 -6.02 9.28
N HIS A 223 -10.60 -6.97 8.35
CA HIS A 223 -10.54 -6.70 6.92
C HIS A 223 -11.57 -5.61 6.49
N PRO A 224 -11.27 -4.75 5.51
CA PRO A 224 -12.17 -3.65 5.10
C PRO A 224 -13.61 -4.08 4.77
N GLY A 225 -13.82 -5.29 4.26
CA GLY A 225 -15.15 -5.86 3.99
C GLY A 225 -15.85 -6.53 5.17
N TRP A 226 -15.21 -6.59 6.34
CA TRP A 226 -15.76 -7.30 7.49
C TRP A 226 -17.05 -6.66 8.02
N ARG A 227 -17.98 -7.52 8.45
CA ARG A 227 -19.24 -7.16 9.12
C ARG A 227 -19.48 -8.10 10.30
N PRO A 228 -20.21 -7.66 11.36
CA PRO A 228 -20.70 -8.55 12.42
C PRO A 228 -21.58 -9.65 11.85
N GLU A 229 -21.65 -10.77 12.54
CA GLU A 229 -22.57 -11.85 12.21
C GLU A 229 -24.01 -11.35 12.22
N GLY A 230 -24.78 -11.65 11.15
CA GLY A 230 -26.17 -11.22 10.97
C GLY A 230 -26.36 -9.84 10.31
N GLU A 231 -25.29 -9.09 10.02
CA GLU A 231 -25.38 -7.93 9.15
C GLU A 231 -25.10 -8.31 7.69
N ALA A 232 -26.10 -8.12 6.81
CA ALA A 232 -25.91 -8.26 5.36
C ALA A 232 -24.92 -7.20 4.88
N GLY A 233 -23.88 -7.64 4.15
CA GLY A 233 -23.00 -6.71 3.42
C GLY A 233 -23.79 -5.99 2.31
N PRO A 234 -23.32 -4.82 1.83
CA PRO A 234 -23.86 -4.27 0.60
C PRO A 234 -23.64 -5.30 -0.52
N ASP A 235 -24.72 -5.56 -1.31
CA ASP A 235 -24.60 -6.41 -2.48
C ASP A 235 -23.41 -5.95 -3.33
N PRO A 236 -22.55 -6.89 -3.80
CA PRO A 236 -21.50 -6.53 -4.72
C PRO A 236 -22.13 -5.88 -5.96
N GLU A 237 -21.64 -4.72 -6.37
CA GLU A 237 -22.09 -4.07 -7.60
C GLU A 237 -21.95 -5.10 -8.75
N PRO A 238 -23.00 -5.39 -9.51
CA PRO A 238 -22.94 -6.40 -10.57
C PRO A 238 -21.77 -6.08 -11.50
N ALA A 239 -20.92 -7.06 -11.76
CA ALA A 239 -19.77 -6.91 -12.63
C ALA A 239 -20.26 -6.36 -13.98
N ALA A 240 -19.92 -5.10 -14.28
CA ALA A 240 -20.24 -4.53 -15.57
C ALA A 240 -19.68 -5.46 -16.66
N VAL A 241 -20.56 -6.01 -17.48
CA VAL A 241 -20.19 -6.83 -18.63
C VAL A 241 -19.50 -5.89 -19.62
N VAL A 242 -18.17 -5.89 -19.59
CA VAL A 242 -17.39 -5.17 -20.61
C VAL A 242 -17.52 -6.01 -21.88
N ALA A 243 -18.29 -5.49 -22.84
CA ALA A 243 -18.32 -6.06 -24.18
C ALA A 243 -16.90 -6.18 -24.72
N SER A 244 -16.52 -7.36 -25.18
CA SER A 244 -15.29 -7.60 -25.91
C SER A 244 -15.23 -6.60 -27.07
N PRO A 245 -14.13 -5.85 -27.29
CA PRO A 245 -13.99 -5.14 -28.55
C PRO A 245 -14.02 -6.16 -29.67
N ALA A 246 -14.89 -5.93 -30.64
CA ALA A 246 -14.93 -6.74 -31.85
C ALA A 246 -13.55 -6.73 -32.50
N ALA A 247 -13.14 -7.92 -32.99
CA ALA A 247 -11.87 -8.19 -33.65
C ALA A 247 -11.64 -7.32 -34.88
#